data_78c3c1fd4260f48d73cf08cceffed2a8
#
_entry.id   78c3c1fd4260f48d73cf08cceffed2a8
#
_cell.length_a   1.000
_cell.length_b   1.000
_cell.length_c   1.000
_cell.angle_alpha   90.00
_cell.angle_beta   90.00
_cell.angle_gamma   90.00
#
_symmetry.space_group_name_H-M   'P 1'
#
loop_
_entity.id
_entity.type
_entity.pdbx_description
1 polymer ?
#
loop_
_entity_poly.entity_id
_entity_poly.type
_entity_poly.pdbx_seq_one_letter_code
_entity_poly.pdbx_strand_id
1 'polypeptide(L)'
;MRKFPEVKGKNLEGKNYTLPYDLEGEYNIVIVPFLQYQQFIVNNWTEYLDNLQKKYSFFEYYEIPTLALGYKAVRFVIDGGMRAGIQDLRTRQRTITVYVNKKKFEKKLGIETEQFIYIYLLKNEEILWEEKGDLTEEKAQALEIFLSKLIRNE
;
A
#
# COMPACT_ATOMS: atom_id res chain seq x y z
N MET A 1 7.80 4.76 -18.45
CA MET A 1 6.70 4.77 -17.45
C MET A 1 6.75 3.51 -16.63
N ARG A 2 6.89 3.65 -15.30
CA ARG A 2 6.87 2.50 -14.41
C ARG A 2 5.44 2.17 -14.01
N LYS A 3 5.13 0.89 -13.99
CA LYS A 3 3.80 0.41 -13.65
C LYS A 3 3.85 -0.46 -12.40
N PHE A 4 2.82 -0.35 -11.58
CA PHE A 4 2.65 -1.28 -10.47
C PHE A 4 2.24 -2.65 -11.05
N PRO A 5 2.87 -3.75 -10.62
CA PRO A 5 2.56 -5.06 -11.20
C PRO A 5 1.15 -5.52 -10.88
N GLU A 6 0.55 -6.25 -11.83
CA GLU A 6 -0.77 -6.82 -11.60
C GLU A 6 -0.66 -7.97 -10.61
N VAL A 7 -1.37 -7.88 -9.50
CA VAL A 7 -1.44 -8.93 -8.48
C VAL A 7 -2.85 -9.03 -7.92
N LYS A 8 -3.24 -10.24 -7.54
CA LYS A 8 -4.55 -10.48 -6.93
C LYS A 8 -4.42 -10.54 -5.42
N GLY A 9 -5.38 -9.94 -4.74
CA GLY A 9 -5.43 -9.94 -3.28
C GLY A 9 -6.85 -9.93 -2.75
N LYS A 10 -6.96 -9.97 -1.43
CA LYS A 10 -8.21 -9.80 -0.71
C LYS A 10 -8.01 -8.85 0.44
N ASN A 11 -8.99 -7.97 0.66
CA ASN A 11 -8.94 -7.20 1.89
C ASN A 11 -9.35 -8.06 3.09
N LEU A 12 -9.23 -7.54 4.31
CA LEU A 12 -9.52 -8.31 5.50
C LEU A 12 -11.02 -8.52 5.75
N GLU A 13 -11.88 -7.93 4.92
CA GLU A 13 -13.32 -8.20 4.89
C GLU A 13 -13.68 -9.16 3.78
N GLY A 14 -12.70 -9.76 3.11
CA GLY A 14 -12.93 -10.80 2.11
C GLY A 14 -13.22 -10.32 0.70
N LYS A 15 -13.13 -9.01 0.45
CA LYS A 15 -13.34 -8.47 -0.89
C LYS A 15 -12.13 -8.74 -1.77
N ASN A 16 -12.37 -9.25 -2.98
CA ASN A 16 -11.32 -9.52 -3.96
C ASN A 16 -10.88 -8.24 -4.69
N TYR A 17 -9.58 -8.13 -4.93
CA TYR A 17 -8.99 -7.04 -5.70
C TYR A 17 -8.05 -7.59 -6.73
N THR A 18 -8.11 -7.06 -7.94
CA THR A 18 -7.03 -7.18 -8.93
C THR A 18 -6.30 -5.84 -8.93
N LEU A 19 -5.10 -5.84 -8.35
CA LEU A 19 -4.32 -4.61 -8.23
C LEU A 19 -3.51 -4.37 -9.49
N PRO A 20 -3.33 -3.10 -9.87
CA PRO A 20 -3.81 -1.88 -9.22
C PRO A 20 -5.20 -1.43 -9.69
N TYR A 21 -5.84 -2.18 -10.57
CA TYR A 21 -7.05 -1.73 -11.29
C TYR A 21 -8.26 -1.53 -10.41
N ASP A 22 -8.41 -2.34 -9.35
CA ASP A 22 -9.58 -2.28 -8.49
C ASP A 22 -9.45 -1.28 -7.35
N LEU A 23 -8.32 -0.57 -7.25
CA LEU A 23 -8.16 0.49 -6.27
C LEU A 23 -9.15 1.63 -6.59
N GLU A 24 -9.77 2.18 -5.57
CA GLU A 24 -11.01 2.95 -5.73
C GLU A 24 -10.83 4.45 -5.89
N GLY A 25 -9.64 4.98 -5.62
CA GLY A 25 -9.37 6.41 -5.76
C GLY A 25 -9.00 6.80 -7.16
N GLU A 26 -9.15 8.09 -7.45
CA GLU A 26 -8.57 8.67 -8.66
C GLU A 26 -7.05 8.54 -8.62
N TYR A 27 -6.48 8.86 -7.46
CA TYR A 27 -5.09 8.57 -7.12
C TYR A 27 -5.10 7.65 -5.92
N ASN A 28 -4.16 6.71 -5.86
CA ASN A 28 -4.09 5.74 -4.78
C ASN A 28 -2.66 5.65 -4.25
N ILE A 29 -2.53 5.77 -2.93
CA ILE A 29 -1.26 5.55 -2.26
C ILE A 29 -1.27 4.15 -1.70
N VAL A 30 -0.29 3.33 -2.07
CA VAL A 30 -0.17 1.97 -1.57
C VAL A 30 1.09 1.84 -0.75
N ILE A 31 0.97 1.21 0.41
CA ILE A 31 2.07 0.93 1.34
C ILE A 31 2.30 -0.57 1.30
N VAL A 32 3.53 -0.97 0.98
CA VAL A 32 3.89 -2.37 0.74
C VAL A 32 4.87 -2.83 1.81
N PRO A 33 4.40 -3.42 2.92
CA PRO A 33 5.26 -4.07 3.89
C PRO A 33 5.47 -5.54 3.53
N PHE A 34 6.56 -6.11 4.03
CA PHE A 34 6.92 -7.51 3.83
C PHE A 34 7.01 -8.30 5.14
N LEU A 35 7.34 -7.62 6.24
CA LEU A 35 7.67 -8.25 7.52
C LEU A 35 6.75 -7.75 8.61
N GLN A 36 6.37 -8.65 9.51
CA GLN A 36 5.39 -8.34 10.55
C GLN A 36 5.81 -7.16 11.45
N TYR A 37 7.09 -7.07 11.78
CA TYR A 37 7.54 -5.97 12.64
C TYR A 37 7.46 -4.60 11.97
N GLN A 38 7.27 -4.55 10.66
CA GLN A 38 7.14 -3.29 9.93
C GLN A 38 5.79 -2.60 10.16
N GLN A 39 4.86 -3.26 10.84
CA GLN A 39 3.54 -2.69 11.11
C GLN A 39 3.63 -1.35 11.84
N PHE A 40 4.59 -1.21 12.74
CA PHE A 40 4.81 0.04 13.45
C PHE A 40 5.12 1.19 12.47
N ILE A 41 5.96 0.92 11.46
CA ILE A 41 6.33 1.91 10.45
C ILE A 41 5.13 2.24 9.56
N VAL A 42 4.38 1.22 9.17
CA VAL A 42 3.16 1.39 8.37
C VAL A 42 2.16 2.29 9.12
N ASN A 43 1.97 2.06 10.42
CA ASN A 43 1.01 2.83 11.21
C ASN A 43 1.36 4.32 11.25
N ASN A 44 2.64 4.66 11.29
CA ASN A 44 3.07 6.06 11.26
C ASN A 44 2.67 6.72 9.92
N TRP A 45 2.84 6.01 8.82
CA TRP A 45 2.42 6.49 7.51
C TRP A 45 0.90 6.61 7.40
N THR A 46 0.15 5.61 7.85
CA THR A 46 -1.32 5.65 7.73
C THR A 46 -1.94 6.75 8.58
N GLU A 47 -1.40 7.00 9.76
CA GLU A 47 -1.84 8.13 10.59
C GLU A 47 -1.61 9.46 9.88
N TYR A 48 -0.43 9.63 9.28
CA TYR A 48 -0.13 10.82 8.50
C TYR A 48 -1.06 10.96 7.30
N LEU A 49 -1.30 9.86 6.56
CA LEU A 49 -2.16 9.87 5.39
C LEU A 49 -3.62 10.17 5.74
N ASP A 50 -4.11 9.69 6.89
CA ASP A 50 -5.45 10.05 7.37
C ASP A 50 -5.58 11.56 7.55
N ASN A 51 -4.57 12.19 8.13
CA ASN A 51 -4.58 13.65 8.30
C ASN A 51 -4.44 14.37 6.96
N LEU A 52 -3.61 13.84 6.07
CA LEU A 52 -3.39 14.43 4.76
C LEU A 52 -4.64 14.39 3.89
N GLN A 53 -5.47 13.35 4.02
CA GLN A 53 -6.75 13.24 3.29
C GLN A 53 -7.74 14.34 3.66
N LYS A 54 -7.64 14.89 4.84
CA LYS A 54 -8.50 16.02 5.24
C LYS A 54 -8.21 17.27 4.41
N LYS A 55 -6.99 17.39 3.93
CA LYS A 55 -6.54 18.51 3.11
C LYS A 55 -6.62 18.19 1.61
N TYR A 56 -6.33 16.97 1.23
CA TYR A 56 -6.31 16.52 -0.17
C TYR A 56 -7.21 15.30 -0.29
N SER A 57 -8.50 15.49 -0.52
CA SER A 57 -9.50 14.43 -0.48
C SER A 57 -9.58 13.58 -1.75
N PHE A 58 -8.75 13.86 -2.76
CA PHE A 58 -8.82 13.20 -4.06
C PHE A 58 -8.02 11.88 -4.14
N PHE A 59 -7.38 11.46 -3.06
CA PHE A 59 -6.66 10.18 -3.05
C PHE A 59 -7.23 9.22 -2.01
N GLU A 60 -7.08 7.92 -2.29
CA GLU A 60 -7.29 6.86 -1.32
C GLU A 60 -5.94 6.23 -0.97
N TYR A 61 -5.85 5.53 0.16
CA TYR A 61 -4.64 4.79 0.50
C TYR A 61 -4.97 3.39 0.98
N TYR A 62 -4.01 2.49 0.80
CA TYR A 62 -4.14 1.08 1.12
C TYR A 62 -2.84 0.55 1.70
N GLU A 63 -2.95 -0.41 2.61
CA GLU A 63 -1.83 -1.22 3.05
C GLU A 63 -1.90 -2.55 2.31
N ILE A 64 -0.78 -2.98 1.73
CA ILE A 64 -0.71 -4.21 0.92
C ILE A 64 0.37 -5.12 1.50
N PRO A 65 0.05 -5.86 2.60
CA PRO A 65 0.97 -6.85 3.14
C PRO A 65 1.30 -7.89 2.08
N THR A 66 2.58 -8.09 1.81
CA THR A 66 3.05 -8.89 0.70
C THR A 66 3.76 -10.13 1.22
N LEU A 67 3.17 -11.30 0.95
CA LEU A 67 3.65 -12.58 1.43
C LEU A 67 4.07 -13.46 0.26
N ALA A 68 4.95 -14.43 0.53
CA ALA A 68 5.39 -15.37 -0.48
C ALA A 68 4.24 -16.28 -0.91
N LEU A 69 4.24 -16.65 -2.18
CA LEU A 69 3.20 -17.49 -2.78
C LEU A 69 3.01 -18.82 -2.03
N GLY A 70 4.07 -19.36 -1.44
CA GLY A 70 4.00 -20.59 -0.66
C GLY A 70 3.09 -20.53 0.56
N TYR A 71 2.80 -19.33 1.06
CA TYR A 71 1.86 -19.14 2.19
C TYR A 71 0.40 -19.08 1.76
N LYS A 72 0.11 -19.09 0.47
CA LYS A 72 -1.27 -18.98 -0.03
C LYS A 72 -2.18 -20.09 0.51
N ALA A 73 -1.64 -21.28 0.71
CA ALA A 73 -2.42 -22.41 1.23
C ALA A 73 -2.92 -22.20 2.65
N VAL A 74 -2.24 -21.33 3.43
CA VAL A 74 -2.63 -20.98 4.80
C VAL A 74 -3.16 -19.55 4.92
N ARG A 75 -3.50 -18.95 3.80
CA ARG A 75 -4.04 -17.59 3.73
C ARG A 75 -5.17 -17.35 4.73
N PHE A 76 -6.07 -18.30 4.81
CA PHE A 76 -7.21 -18.23 5.71
C PHE A 76 -6.77 -17.97 7.16
N VAL A 77 -5.71 -18.65 7.62
CA VAL A 77 -5.20 -18.50 8.98
C VAL A 77 -4.50 -17.15 9.15
N ILE A 78 -3.68 -16.76 8.17
CA ILE A 78 -2.90 -15.50 8.23
C ILE A 78 -3.85 -14.29 8.19
N ASP A 79 -4.79 -14.26 7.25
CA ASP A 79 -5.74 -13.16 7.11
C ASP A 79 -6.68 -13.10 8.32
N GLY A 80 -7.09 -14.26 8.83
CA GLY A 80 -7.89 -14.33 10.05
C GLY A 80 -7.19 -13.78 11.27
N GLY A 81 -5.88 -14.05 11.39
CA GLY A 81 -5.06 -13.49 12.46
C GLY A 81 -4.92 -11.98 12.35
N MET A 82 -4.70 -11.45 11.15
CA MET A 82 -4.64 -10.01 10.92
C MET A 82 -5.98 -9.35 11.24
N ARG A 83 -7.07 -9.94 10.79
CA ARG A 83 -8.41 -9.43 11.04
C ARG A 83 -8.71 -9.37 12.54
N ALA A 84 -8.33 -10.41 13.28
CA ALA A 84 -8.53 -10.45 14.73
C ALA A 84 -7.76 -9.34 15.45
N GLY A 85 -6.58 -8.97 14.94
CA GLY A 85 -5.75 -7.91 15.50
C GLY A 85 -6.13 -6.50 15.07
N ILE A 86 -6.97 -6.36 14.03
CA ILE A 86 -7.39 -5.07 13.49
C ILE A 86 -8.90 -4.93 13.66
N GLN A 87 -9.33 -4.15 14.65
CA GLN A 87 -10.74 -4.02 14.98
C GLN A 87 -11.47 -2.94 14.16
N ASP A 88 -10.73 -1.97 13.64
CA ASP A 88 -11.30 -0.88 12.87
C ASP A 88 -11.70 -1.35 11.47
N LEU A 89 -13.00 -1.20 11.15
CA LEU A 89 -13.56 -1.65 9.88
C LEU A 89 -12.89 -0.98 8.67
N ARG A 90 -12.64 0.33 8.76
CA ARG A 90 -12.01 1.07 7.68
C ARG A 90 -10.60 0.57 7.40
N THR A 91 -9.84 0.24 8.45
CA THR A 91 -8.52 -0.33 8.30
C THR A 91 -8.58 -1.71 7.66
N ARG A 92 -9.55 -2.55 8.05
CA ARG A 92 -9.75 -3.86 7.42
C ARG A 92 -10.05 -3.74 5.93
N GLN A 93 -10.86 -2.77 5.56
CA GLN A 93 -11.22 -2.54 4.16
C GLN A 93 -10.02 -2.07 3.33
N ARG A 94 -9.08 -1.36 3.95
CA ARG A 94 -7.89 -0.81 3.30
C ARG A 94 -6.69 -1.74 3.33
N THR A 95 -6.76 -2.85 4.05
CA THR A 95 -5.67 -3.82 4.15
C THR A 95 -5.94 -4.96 3.18
N ILE A 96 -5.14 -5.02 2.11
CA ILE A 96 -5.29 -6.02 1.05
C ILE A 96 -4.07 -6.92 1.05
N THR A 97 -4.24 -8.17 1.47
CA THR A 97 -3.12 -9.12 1.49
C THR A 97 -2.92 -9.71 0.11
N VAL A 98 -1.67 -9.80 -0.30
CA VAL A 98 -1.29 -10.43 -1.58
C VAL A 98 -0.27 -11.53 -1.35
N TYR A 99 -0.41 -12.63 -2.09
CA TYR A 99 0.48 -13.79 -2.04
C TYR A 99 1.11 -13.93 -3.42
N VAL A 100 2.39 -13.61 -3.51
CA VAL A 100 3.05 -13.39 -4.81
C VAL A 100 4.37 -14.14 -4.91
N ASN A 101 4.84 -14.33 -6.15
CA ASN A 101 6.22 -14.68 -6.38
C ASN A 101 7.04 -13.43 -6.04
N LYS A 102 7.66 -13.42 -4.86
CA LYS A 102 8.34 -12.24 -4.34
C LYS A 102 9.46 -11.75 -5.25
N LYS A 103 10.24 -12.67 -5.80
CA LYS A 103 11.36 -12.29 -6.70
C LYS A 103 10.87 -11.52 -7.92
N LYS A 104 9.80 -11.98 -8.54
CA LYS A 104 9.22 -11.31 -9.70
C LYS A 104 8.61 -9.96 -9.33
N PHE A 105 7.87 -9.93 -8.23
CA PHE A 105 7.22 -8.71 -7.73
C PHE A 105 8.25 -7.64 -7.41
N GLU A 106 9.26 -8.02 -6.64
CA GLU A 106 10.32 -7.10 -6.23
C GLU A 106 11.15 -6.61 -7.42
N LYS A 107 11.43 -7.50 -8.38
CA LYS A 107 12.17 -7.12 -9.58
C LYS A 107 11.41 -6.08 -10.39
N LYS A 108 10.11 -6.25 -10.57
CA LYS A 108 9.29 -5.30 -11.32
C LYS A 108 9.25 -3.93 -10.68
N LEU A 109 9.34 -3.86 -9.36
CA LEU A 109 9.33 -2.60 -8.62
C LEU A 109 10.71 -2.07 -8.30
N GLY A 110 11.78 -2.81 -8.63
CA GLY A 110 13.14 -2.39 -8.30
C GLY A 110 13.46 -2.47 -6.82
N ILE A 111 12.79 -3.37 -6.09
CA ILE A 111 12.97 -3.54 -4.66
C ILE A 111 14.16 -4.47 -4.42
N GLU A 112 15.16 -3.97 -3.70
CA GLU A 112 16.39 -4.72 -3.42
C GLU A 112 16.37 -5.41 -2.06
N THR A 113 15.57 -4.91 -1.10
CA THR A 113 15.51 -5.47 0.24
C THR A 113 14.12 -5.37 0.83
N GLU A 114 13.71 -6.39 1.59
CA GLU A 114 12.45 -6.41 2.33
C GLU A 114 12.58 -5.75 3.71
N GLN A 115 13.74 -5.17 4.02
CA GLN A 115 13.95 -4.49 5.30
C GLN A 115 13.27 -3.13 5.37
N PHE A 116 12.87 -2.58 4.24
CA PHE A 116 12.09 -1.35 4.17
C PHE A 116 10.66 -1.65 3.76
N ILE A 117 9.74 -0.79 4.16
CA ILE A 117 8.44 -0.71 3.50
C ILE A 117 8.58 0.23 2.29
N TYR A 118 7.69 0.08 1.32
CA TYR A 118 7.71 0.89 0.10
C TYR A 118 6.38 1.57 -0.07
N ILE A 119 6.40 2.83 -0.49
CA ILE A 119 5.20 3.63 -0.67
C ILE A 119 5.16 4.12 -2.12
N TYR A 120 4.03 3.92 -2.79
CA TYR A 120 3.83 4.32 -4.18
C TYR A 120 2.57 5.14 -4.31
N LEU A 121 2.65 6.22 -5.07
CA LEU A 121 1.47 6.98 -5.47
C LEU A 121 1.14 6.58 -6.91
N LEU A 122 -0.05 6.07 -7.11
CA LEU A 122 -0.49 5.52 -8.39
C LEU A 122 -1.61 6.35 -8.99
N LYS A 123 -1.58 6.49 -10.32
CA LYS A 123 -2.75 6.85 -11.11
C LYS A 123 -2.99 5.72 -12.08
N ASN A 124 -4.10 5.00 -11.93
CA ASN A 124 -4.34 3.74 -12.59
C ASN A 124 -3.16 2.78 -12.29
N GLU A 125 -2.45 2.30 -13.28
CA GLU A 125 -1.30 1.41 -13.09
C GLU A 125 0.04 2.15 -13.00
N GLU A 126 0.06 3.45 -13.31
CA GLU A 126 1.30 4.23 -13.37
C GLU A 126 1.77 4.67 -12.00
N ILE A 127 3.05 4.46 -11.71
CA ILE A 127 3.71 4.95 -10.50
C ILE A 127 4.15 6.40 -10.76
N LEU A 128 3.55 7.33 -10.03
CA LEU A 128 3.87 8.75 -10.15
C LEU A 128 4.91 9.23 -9.15
N TRP A 129 4.96 8.60 -7.98
CA TRP A 129 5.86 8.99 -6.89
C TRP A 129 6.14 7.76 -6.04
N GLU A 130 7.34 7.68 -5.50
CA GLU A 130 7.68 6.57 -4.61
C GLU A 130 8.62 7.00 -3.49
N GLU A 131 8.54 6.27 -2.38
CA GLU A 131 9.38 6.46 -1.21
C GLU A 131 9.55 5.12 -0.49
N LYS A 132 10.51 5.06 0.42
CA LYS A 132 10.73 3.85 1.23
C LYS A 132 11.10 4.19 2.67
N GLY A 133 10.84 3.24 3.56
CA GLY A 133 11.26 3.32 4.96
C GLY A 133 10.38 4.18 5.83
N ASP A 134 10.97 4.65 6.94
CA ASP A 134 10.26 5.41 7.95
C ASP A 134 9.75 6.74 7.42
N LEU A 135 8.59 7.14 7.95
CA LEU A 135 8.09 8.49 7.71
C LEU A 135 9.02 9.51 8.37
N THR A 136 9.45 10.48 7.59
CA THR A 136 10.22 11.62 8.08
C THR A 136 9.53 12.90 7.64
N GLU A 137 9.89 14.01 8.29
CA GLU A 137 9.36 15.31 7.91
C GLU A 137 9.68 15.65 6.44
N GLU A 138 10.87 15.31 5.99
CA GLU A 138 11.28 15.55 4.60
C GLU A 138 10.43 14.75 3.61
N LYS A 139 10.18 13.49 3.90
CA LYS A 139 9.35 12.63 3.04
C LYS A 139 7.89 13.11 3.03
N ALA A 140 7.38 13.50 4.19
CA ALA A 140 6.03 14.04 4.31
C ALA A 140 5.87 15.30 3.47
N GLN A 141 6.84 16.22 3.54
CA GLN A 141 6.83 17.44 2.75
C GLN A 141 6.91 17.15 1.25
N ALA A 142 7.77 16.20 0.86
CA ALA A 142 7.92 15.83 -0.56
C ALA A 142 6.59 15.29 -1.12
N LEU A 143 5.89 14.45 -0.37
CA LEU A 143 4.60 13.93 -0.79
C LEU A 143 3.56 15.03 -0.89
N GLU A 144 3.50 15.89 0.10
CA GLU A 144 2.51 16.98 0.09
C GLU A 144 2.76 17.96 -1.06
N ILE A 145 4.02 18.30 -1.35
CA ILE A 145 4.36 19.13 -2.50
C ILE A 145 3.90 18.47 -3.79
N PHE A 146 4.13 17.16 -3.92
CA PHE A 146 3.71 16.43 -5.11
C PHE A 146 2.19 16.46 -5.28
N LEU A 147 1.42 16.19 -4.21
CA LEU A 147 -0.02 16.22 -4.25
C LEU A 147 -0.56 17.61 -4.61
N SER A 148 0.06 18.67 -4.09
CA SER A 148 -0.36 20.03 -4.39
C SER A 148 -0.17 20.36 -5.87
N LYS A 149 0.86 19.83 -6.50
CA LYS A 149 1.10 20.02 -7.94
C LYS A 149 0.07 19.29 -8.79
N LEU A 150 -0.40 18.13 -8.35
CA LEU A 150 -1.44 17.39 -9.06
C LEU A 150 -2.74 18.21 -9.16
N ILE A 151 -3.11 18.90 -8.09
CA ILE A 151 -4.28 19.77 -8.09
C ILE A 151 -4.15 20.91 -9.10
N ARG A 152 -2.96 21.52 -9.18
CA ARG A 152 -2.73 22.66 -10.07
C ARG A 152 -2.74 22.28 -11.55
N ASN A 153 -2.50 21.02 -11.87
CA ASN A 153 -2.42 20.54 -13.25
C ASN A 153 -3.72 19.92 -13.76
N GLU A 154 -4.77 19.95 -12.95
CA GLU A 154 -6.09 19.45 -13.35
C GLU A 154 -6.99 20.53 -13.98
#